data_fcb407ec01bc4eb84856959c3ac4db15
#
_entry.id   fcb407ec01bc4eb84856959c3ac4db15
#
_cell.length_a   1.000
_cell.length_b   1.000
_cell.length_c   1.000
_cell.angle_alpha   90.00
_cell.angle_beta   90.00
_cell.angle_gamma   90.00
#
_symmetry.space_group_name_H-M   'P 1'
#
loop_
_entity.id
_entity.type
_entity.pdbx_description
1 polymer ?
#
loop_
_entity_poly.entity_id
_entity_poly.type
_entity_poly.pdbx_seq_one_letter_code
_entity_poly.pdbx_strand_id
1 'polypeptide(L)'
;MILLVSLFGFAVQAQEKKSKNAKYDVEVKGNCEMCKKRIEKAAYSVPGVKSAVWHSDDQILHLVFNEQKCSAMDVEKAVANAGHDTKDVKSPEESYNKLHECCQYDRK
;
A
#
# COMPACT_ATOMS: atom_id res chain seq x y z
N MET A 1 53.08 -1.37 -15.29
CA MET A 1 52.45 -1.21 -15.01
C MET A 1 51.30 -1.11 -14.80
N ILE A 2 50.70 -1.16 -14.58
CA ILE A 2 49.67 -1.12 -14.37
C ILE A 2 48.65 -0.82 -14.06
N LEU A 3 48.04 -0.81 -13.90
CA LEU A 3 47.09 -0.59 -13.59
C LEU A 3 46.06 -0.52 -13.24
N LEU A 4 45.54 -0.58 -13.05
CA LEU A 4 44.57 -0.66 -12.72
C LEU A 4 43.54 -0.30 -12.52
N VAL A 5 42.97 -0.42 -12.42
CA VAL A 5 42.05 -0.18 -12.25
C VAL A 5 41.06 -0.08 -11.77
N SER A 6 40.71 -0.05 -11.49
CA SER A 6 39.83 -0.01 -10.97
C SER A 6 38.72 0.28 -10.98
N LEU A 7 38.36 0.07 -11.01
CA LEU A 7 37.38 0.23 -11.01
C LEU A 7 36.42 0.25 -10.55
N PHE A 8 36.16 0.10 -10.35
CA PHE A 8 35.21 0.09 -9.95
C PHE A 8 34.26 0.44 -9.72
N GLY A 9 33.67 0.37 -9.62
CA GLY A 9 32.80 0.47 -9.39
C GLY A 9 31.99 0.82 -9.00
N PHE A 10 31.76 0.79 -8.99
CA PHE A 10 30.83 1.08 -8.56
C PHE A 10 29.81 1.32 -8.47
N ALA A 11 29.45 1.18 -8.35
CA ALA A 11 28.56 1.32 -8.28
C ALA A 11 27.60 1.44 -8.09
N VAL A 12 27.37 1.18 -8.02
CA VAL A 12 26.44 1.19 -7.94
C VAL A 12 25.59 1.56 -7.65
N GLN A 13 25.52 1.58 -7.46
CA GLN A 13 24.77 1.82 -7.11
C GLN A 13 23.80 2.01 -7.11
N ALA A 14 23.74 1.69 -7.21
CA ALA A 14 22.64 1.80 -7.46
C ALA A 14 21.70 1.88 -6.56
N GLN A 15 21.50 2.29 -6.21
CA GLN A 15 20.71 2.41 -5.41
C GLN A 15 19.63 2.87 -5.74
N GLU A 16 18.76 2.49 -5.41
CA GLU A 16 17.68 3.01 -5.72
C GLU A 16 17.41 4.16 -5.01
N LYS A 17 17.05 5.24 -5.61
CA LYS A 17 16.64 6.37 -4.94
C LYS A 17 15.24 6.22 -4.63
N LYS A 18 14.80 6.47 -3.42
CA LYS A 18 13.40 6.44 -3.03
C LYS A 18 12.69 7.66 -3.58
N SER A 19 11.57 7.42 -4.21
CA SER A 19 10.81 8.49 -4.84
C SER A 19 9.88 9.18 -3.86
N LYS A 20 9.73 10.47 -3.99
CA LYS A 20 8.76 11.21 -3.18
C LYS A 20 7.35 11.01 -3.70
N ASN A 21 7.20 10.51 -4.92
CA ASN A 21 5.89 10.32 -5.54
C ASN A 21 5.80 8.95 -6.18
N ALA A 22 6.01 7.91 -5.38
CA ALA A 22 5.92 6.54 -5.87
C ALA A 22 4.47 6.18 -6.12
N LYS A 23 4.21 5.48 -7.19
CA LYS A 23 2.87 5.00 -7.53
C LYS A 23 2.79 3.51 -7.37
N TYR A 24 1.76 3.07 -6.65
CA TYR A 24 1.54 1.65 -6.43
C TYR A 24 0.08 1.33 -6.55
N ASP A 25 -0.21 0.17 -7.12
CA ASP A 25 -1.57 -0.35 -7.20
C ASP A 25 -1.63 -1.58 -6.31
N VAL A 26 -2.52 -1.57 -5.34
CA VAL A 26 -2.62 -2.64 -4.36
C VAL A 26 -4.03 -3.21 -4.35
N GLU A 27 -4.14 -4.53 -4.44
CA GLU A 27 -5.44 -5.16 -4.37
C GLU A 27 -5.98 -5.07 -2.96
N VAL A 28 -7.19 -4.58 -2.79
CA VAL A 28 -7.84 -4.44 -1.50
C VAL A 28 -9.29 -4.86 -1.63
N LYS A 29 -9.74 -5.75 -0.77
CA LYS A 29 -11.11 -6.28 -0.84
C LYS A 29 -12.12 -5.38 -0.17
N GLY A 30 -13.21 -5.15 -0.84
CA GLY A 30 -14.30 -4.34 -0.30
C GLY A 30 -15.50 -4.45 -1.21
N ASN A 31 -16.61 -3.83 -0.84
CA ASN A 31 -17.85 -3.94 -1.59
C ASN A 31 -18.49 -2.64 -2.02
N CYS A 32 -18.48 -1.65 -1.20
CA CYS A 32 -19.38 -0.51 -1.40
C CYS A 32 -18.68 0.82 -1.12
N GLU A 33 -19.45 1.90 -1.22
CA GLU A 33 -18.95 3.24 -0.97
C GLU A 33 -18.44 3.42 0.45
N MET A 34 -19.06 2.76 1.42
CA MET A 34 -18.57 2.83 2.78
C MET A 34 -17.22 2.18 2.90
N CYS A 35 -16.99 1.11 2.15
CA CYS A 35 -15.70 0.45 2.11
C CYS A 35 -14.67 1.39 1.49
N LYS A 36 -15.04 2.05 0.41
CA LYS A 36 -14.15 2.99 -0.26
C LYS A 36 -13.67 4.06 0.70
N LYS A 37 -14.58 4.66 1.45
CA LYS A 37 -14.23 5.72 2.38
C LYS A 37 -13.33 5.19 3.49
N ARG A 38 -13.61 4.00 4.00
CA ARG A 38 -12.82 3.42 5.08
C ARG A 38 -11.42 3.05 4.60
N ILE A 39 -11.33 2.45 3.42
CA ILE A 39 -10.05 2.06 2.85
C ILE A 39 -9.18 3.30 2.61
N GLU A 40 -9.76 4.32 1.99
CA GLU A 40 -9.02 5.53 1.69
C GLU A 40 -8.59 6.27 2.96
N LYS A 41 -9.48 6.31 3.94
CA LYS A 41 -9.16 6.97 5.21
C LYS A 41 -8.00 6.25 5.90
N ALA A 42 -8.03 4.92 5.90
CA ALA A 42 -6.95 4.14 6.50
C ALA A 42 -5.63 4.40 5.79
N ALA A 43 -5.67 4.44 4.47
CA ALA A 43 -4.46 4.70 3.69
C ALA A 43 -3.91 6.09 3.99
N TYR A 44 -4.77 7.08 4.05
CA TYR A 44 -4.33 8.45 4.35
C TYR A 44 -3.81 8.62 5.77
N SER A 45 -4.12 7.70 6.67
CA SER A 45 -3.61 7.79 8.03
C SER A 45 -2.12 7.50 8.10
N VAL A 46 -1.54 6.92 7.06
CA VAL A 46 -0.12 6.60 7.03
C VAL A 46 0.66 7.82 6.60
N PRO A 47 1.60 8.31 7.42
CA PRO A 47 2.38 9.49 7.05
C PRO A 47 3.13 9.23 5.75
N GLY A 48 3.06 10.16 4.84
CA GLY A 48 3.71 10.04 3.53
C GLY A 48 2.78 9.71 2.39
N VAL A 49 1.55 9.28 2.68
CA VAL A 49 0.57 9.00 1.62
C VAL A 49 0.04 10.31 1.09
N LYS A 50 0.13 10.51 -0.20
CA LYS A 50 -0.33 11.73 -0.85
C LYS A 50 -1.66 11.54 -1.56
N SER A 51 -1.92 10.36 -2.06
CA SER A 51 -3.17 10.07 -2.76
C SER A 51 -3.54 8.61 -2.55
N ALA A 52 -4.79 8.35 -2.30
CA ALA A 52 -5.30 7.02 -2.13
C ALA A 52 -6.70 6.97 -2.69
N VAL A 53 -6.88 6.25 -3.79
CA VAL A 53 -8.19 6.14 -4.44
C VAL A 53 -8.48 4.66 -4.68
N TRP A 54 -9.57 4.17 -4.12
CA TRP A 54 -9.97 2.77 -4.28
C TRP A 54 -11.16 2.67 -5.20
N HIS A 55 -11.13 1.72 -6.11
CA HIS A 55 -12.24 1.50 -7.03
C HIS A 55 -12.85 0.13 -6.77
N SER A 56 -14.17 0.10 -6.61
CA SER A 56 -14.86 -1.15 -6.31
C SER A 56 -14.90 -2.10 -7.50
N ASP A 57 -14.89 -1.58 -8.70
CA ASP A 57 -15.00 -2.40 -9.89
C ASP A 57 -13.76 -3.27 -10.09
N ASP A 58 -12.57 -2.78 -9.82
CA ASP A 58 -11.36 -3.58 -9.98
C ASP A 58 -10.74 -3.98 -8.64
N GLN A 59 -11.27 -3.48 -7.53
CA GLN A 59 -10.77 -3.79 -6.19
C GLN A 59 -9.32 -3.33 -6.01
N ILE A 60 -8.95 -2.26 -6.68
CA ILE A 60 -7.57 -1.76 -6.61
C ILE A 60 -7.51 -0.42 -5.88
N LEU A 61 -6.58 -0.31 -4.97
CA LEU A 61 -6.26 0.94 -4.29
C LEU A 61 -5.07 1.55 -5.02
N HIS A 62 -5.31 2.70 -5.64
CA HIS A 62 -4.27 3.42 -6.36
C HIS A 62 -3.61 4.41 -5.42
N LEU A 63 -2.33 4.22 -5.17
CA LEU A 63 -1.59 5.01 -4.19
C LEU A 63 -0.52 5.87 -4.81
N VAL A 64 -0.34 7.05 -4.24
CA VAL A 64 0.85 7.86 -4.49
C VAL A 64 1.40 8.18 -3.11
N PHE A 65 2.63 7.87 -2.85
CA PHE A 65 3.21 8.12 -1.54
C PHE A 65 4.70 8.42 -1.62
N ASN A 66 5.21 9.00 -0.55
CA ASN A 66 6.61 9.33 -0.43
C ASN A 66 7.35 8.13 0.16
N GLU A 67 8.15 7.46 -0.65
CA GLU A 67 8.89 6.28 -0.23
C GLU A 67 9.91 6.56 0.84
N GLN A 68 10.25 7.81 1.03
CA GLN A 68 11.17 8.19 2.09
C GLN A 68 10.49 8.19 3.45
N LYS A 69 9.17 8.19 3.49
CA LYS A 69 8.41 8.24 4.73
C LYS A 69 7.65 6.97 5.05
N CYS A 70 7.24 6.23 4.04
CA CYS A 70 6.48 5.00 4.27
C CYS A 70 6.66 4.05 3.11
N SER A 71 6.11 2.85 3.26
CA SER A 71 6.15 1.84 2.21
C SER A 71 4.74 1.42 1.87
N ALA A 72 4.58 0.72 0.74
CA ALA A 72 3.29 0.16 0.39
C ALA A 72 2.80 -0.80 1.47
N MET A 73 3.72 -1.54 2.08
CA MET A 73 3.37 -2.48 3.15
C MET A 73 2.78 -1.75 4.36
N ASP A 74 3.29 -0.56 4.70
CA ASP A 74 2.73 0.22 5.79
C ASP A 74 1.28 0.57 5.51
N VAL A 75 0.97 0.89 4.27
CA VAL A 75 -0.41 1.22 3.87
C VAL A 75 -1.28 -0.03 3.93
N GLU A 76 -0.77 -1.16 3.45
CA GLU A 76 -1.53 -2.41 3.50
C GLU A 76 -1.86 -2.79 4.94
N LYS A 77 -0.93 -2.60 5.86
CA LYS A 77 -1.17 -2.91 7.26
C LYS A 77 -2.26 -2.03 7.85
N ALA A 78 -2.23 -0.75 7.52
CA ALA A 78 -3.24 0.18 8.02
C ALA A 78 -4.63 -0.18 7.48
N VAL A 79 -4.70 -0.52 6.20
CA VAL A 79 -5.96 -0.90 5.56
C VAL A 79 -6.46 -2.22 6.12
N ALA A 80 -5.57 -3.18 6.34
CA ALA A 80 -5.95 -4.47 6.92
C ALA A 80 -6.47 -4.28 8.34
N ASN A 81 -5.84 -3.41 9.12
CA ASN A 81 -6.31 -3.14 10.48
C ASN A 81 -7.68 -2.46 10.49
N ALA A 82 -8.05 -1.82 9.42
CA ALA A 82 -9.37 -1.21 9.30
C ALA A 82 -10.44 -2.22 8.89
N GLY A 83 -10.04 -3.45 8.56
CA GLY A 83 -11.01 -4.51 8.27
C GLY A 83 -10.97 -5.05 6.85
N HIS A 84 -10.06 -4.58 6.00
CA HIS A 84 -10.04 -4.95 4.59
C HIS A 84 -8.78 -5.74 4.23
N ASP A 85 -8.96 -6.95 3.71
CA ASP A 85 -7.82 -7.76 3.27
C ASP A 85 -7.11 -7.08 2.11
N THR A 86 -5.80 -7.07 2.15
CA THR A 86 -5.00 -6.56 1.04
C THR A 86 -4.25 -7.72 0.42
N LYS A 87 -3.55 -7.44 -0.66
CA LYS A 87 -2.81 -8.47 -1.36
C LYS A 87 -1.89 -9.25 -0.43
N ASP A 88 -1.13 -8.54 0.39
CA ASP A 88 -0.11 -9.18 1.22
C ASP A 88 -0.46 -9.27 2.71
N VAL A 89 -1.49 -8.59 3.14
CA VAL A 89 -1.84 -8.53 4.57
C VAL A 89 -3.32 -8.80 4.74
N LYS A 90 -3.65 -9.80 5.54
CA LYS A 90 -5.03 -10.09 5.84
C LYS A 90 -5.49 -9.32 7.03
N SER A 91 -6.74 -8.87 6.99
CA SER A 91 -7.32 -8.18 8.13
C SER A 91 -7.49 -9.14 9.30
N PRO A 92 -7.24 -8.70 10.53
CA PRO A 92 -7.58 -9.52 11.70
C PRO A 92 -9.08 -9.79 11.68
N GLU A 93 -9.46 -10.98 12.12
CA GLU A 93 -10.85 -11.36 12.11
C GLU A 93 -11.73 -10.43 12.87
N GLU A 94 -11.25 -9.96 14.01
CA GLU A 94 -11.95 -9.01 14.82
C GLU A 94 -12.23 -7.71 14.09
N SER A 95 -11.27 -7.23 13.28
CA SER A 95 -11.45 -5.99 12.52
C SER A 95 -12.48 -6.19 11.42
N TYR A 96 -12.39 -7.32 10.73
CA TYR A 96 -13.36 -7.64 9.67
C TYR A 96 -14.77 -7.74 10.25
N ASN A 97 -14.90 -8.38 11.40
CA ASN A 97 -16.20 -8.60 12.01
C ASN A 97 -16.87 -7.33 12.51
N LYS A 98 -16.10 -6.27 12.68
CA LYS A 98 -16.66 -4.97 13.07
C LYS A 98 -17.21 -4.18 11.91
N LEU A 99 -17.00 -4.64 10.67
CA LEU A 99 -17.51 -3.94 9.51
C LEU A 99 -19.02 -4.04 9.45
N HIS A 100 -19.65 -3.02 8.90
CA HIS A 100 -21.07 -3.09 8.61
C HIS A 100 -21.30 -4.24 7.64
N GLU A 101 -22.47 -4.81 7.67
CA GLU A 101 -22.79 -5.93 6.79
C GLU A 101 -22.48 -5.66 5.34
N CYS A 102 -22.77 -4.47 4.86
CA CYS A 102 -22.54 -4.14 3.45
C CYS A 102 -21.05 -4.14 3.10
N CYS A 103 -20.18 -4.04 4.09
CA CYS A 103 -18.75 -4.06 3.87
C CYS A 103 -18.11 -5.40 4.14
N GLN A 104 -18.89 -6.38 4.58
CA GLN A 104 -18.35 -7.71 4.85
C GLN A 104 -18.28 -8.47 3.54
N TYR A 105 -17.17 -8.28 2.83
CA TYR A 105 -16.92 -8.94 1.57
C TYR A 105 -16.63 -10.42 1.78
N ASP A 106 -16.69 -11.18 0.70
CA ASP A 106 -16.49 -12.61 0.76
C ASP A 106 -15.00 -12.89 1.02
N ARG A 107 -14.71 -13.53 2.12
CA ARG A 107 -13.34 -13.77 2.53
C ARG A 107 -12.96 -15.20 2.31
N LYS A 108 -12.84 -15.62 1.15
CA LYS A 108 -12.48 -16.95 0.95
C LYS A 108 -11.05 -17.19 0.80
#